data_e6e5a0fc6a2bdbf50d9dfd68348f7b65
#
_entry.id   e6e5a0fc6a2bdbf50d9dfd68348f7b65
#
_cell.length_a   1.000
_cell.length_b   1.000
_cell.length_c   1.000
_cell.angle_alpha   90.00
_cell.angle_beta   90.00
_cell.angle_gamma   90.00
#
_symmetry.space_group_name_H-M   'P 1'
#
loop_
_entity.id
_entity.type
_entity.pdbx_description
1 polymer ?
#
loop_
_entity_poly.entity_id
_entity_poly.type
_entity_poly.pdbx_seq_one_letter_code
_entity_poly.pdbx_strand_id
1 'polypeptide(L)'
;MLRLLPTYTDSPLVRSRDPEVLNGCHTVVDVGGVYDDAVKRYDHHQREFTTTFPGRKTKLSSAGLVFLHLGKAVIAQQTGMAEDSEEVGRLHEKIYDDFIEAFDANDNGISSYDTTKLQEMGITKKFNDRGFSIASVVNRFNYHGDDGFEGTEEKSAEQSQKEEDDRFLLASAFTGSQFTAEVRDSFRSWLPARRIVAECFEQRKKYDPKGRILVLPYRKEGLPWHDHLYNIEEEAGCAGEVLYTLFPEKDGADSKWRIRSVSRSNEGFELRHPLPEKWRGVRDEELDGVSGVPGCVFVHASGFIGGNKTYDGALQMAQKAVEMS
;
A
#
# COMPACT_ATOMS: atom_id res chain seq x y z
N MET A 1 1.74 6.30 15.73
CA MET A 1 3.21 6.11 15.60
C MET A 1 3.92 6.28 16.94
N LEU A 2 3.94 7.45 17.58
CA LEU A 2 4.71 7.69 18.80
C LEU A 2 4.49 6.63 19.90
N ARG A 3 3.24 6.27 20.21
CA ARG A 3 2.92 5.25 21.22
C ARG A 3 3.43 3.83 20.94
N LEU A 4 3.96 3.58 19.74
CA LEU A 4 4.65 2.32 19.41
C LEU A 4 6.11 2.30 19.90
N LEU A 5 6.62 3.44 20.36
CA LEU A 5 7.94 3.55 20.96
C LEU A 5 7.85 3.47 22.49
N PRO A 6 8.75 2.75 23.16
CA PRO A 6 8.75 2.61 24.62
C PRO A 6 8.72 3.94 25.37
N THR A 7 9.40 4.96 24.86
CA THR A 7 9.45 6.31 25.43
C THR A 7 8.07 6.97 25.54
N TYR A 8 7.13 6.59 24.67
CA TYR A 8 5.82 7.24 24.58
C TYR A 8 4.64 6.33 24.97
N THR A 9 4.89 5.05 25.29
CA THR A 9 3.81 4.07 25.54
C THR A 9 2.84 4.55 26.60
N ASP A 10 3.35 5.05 27.74
CA ASP A 10 2.57 5.50 28.90
C ASP A 10 2.52 7.02 29.01
N SER A 11 2.97 7.75 27.99
CA SER A 11 2.96 9.21 28.01
C SER A 11 1.52 9.74 27.98
N PRO A 12 1.17 10.72 28.87
CA PRO A 12 -0.13 11.37 28.80
C PRO A 12 -0.27 12.12 27.47
N LEU A 13 -1.47 12.05 26.89
CA LEU A 13 -1.86 12.87 25.76
C LEU A 13 -2.50 14.16 26.26
N VAL A 14 -1.93 15.29 25.87
CA VAL A 14 -2.47 16.62 26.19
C VAL A 14 -2.88 17.27 24.86
N ARG A 15 -4.15 17.70 24.75
CA ARG A 15 -4.65 18.46 23.60
C ARG A 15 -4.81 19.91 24.02
N SER A 16 -3.95 20.78 23.55
CA SER A 16 -3.95 22.22 23.85
C SER A 16 -3.30 23.02 22.73
N ARG A 17 -3.68 24.29 22.61
CA ARG A 17 -2.98 25.30 21.81
C ARG A 17 -2.37 26.40 22.68
N ASP A 18 -2.49 26.26 24.01
CA ASP A 18 -1.90 27.20 24.96
C ASP A 18 -0.38 27.06 24.97
N PRO A 19 0.39 28.12 24.65
CA PRO A 19 1.86 28.07 24.63
C PRO A 19 2.49 27.66 25.96
N GLU A 20 1.90 28.02 27.09
CA GLU A 20 2.42 27.65 28.42
C GLU A 20 2.32 26.13 28.64
N VAL A 21 1.19 25.55 28.24
CA VAL A 21 0.96 24.10 28.29
C VAL A 21 1.92 23.38 27.32
N LEU A 22 2.06 23.88 26.08
CA LEU A 22 2.93 23.29 25.07
C LEU A 22 4.39 23.33 25.50
N ASN A 23 4.85 24.40 26.11
CA ASN A 23 6.23 24.52 26.62
C ASN A 23 6.55 23.47 27.70
N GLY A 24 5.56 23.03 28.46
CA GLY A 24 5.70 21.97 29.46
C GLY A 24 5.73 20.56 28.86
N CYS A 25 5.38 20.38 27.58
CA CYS A 25 5.33 19.06 26.94
C CYS A 25 6.70 18.63 26.40
N HIS A 26 7.03 17.34 26.58
CA HIS A 26 8.24 16.73 26.00
C HIS A 26 8.22 16.80 24.48
N THR A 27 7.11 16.40 23.87
CA THR A 27 6.94 16.38 22.40
C THR A 27 5.65 17.11 22.03
N VAL A 28 5.72 17.99 21.06
CA VAL A 28 4.56 18.72 20.53
C VAL A 28 4.40 18.40 19.05
N VAL A 29 3.18 18.09 18.63
CA VAL A 29 2.85 17.68 17.27
C VAL A 29 1.64 18.49 16.78
N ASP A 30 1.73 19.04 15.57
CA ASP A 30 0.63 19.69 14.84
C ASP A 30 0.12 21.02 15.44
N VAL A 31 0.81 21.55 16.41
CA VAL A 31 0.50 22.85 17.04
C VAL A 31 1.76 23.55 17.49
N GLY A 32 1.64 24.85 17.77
CA GLY A 32 2.73 25.66 18.35
C GLY A 32 3.59 26.41 17.34
N GLY A 33 3.40 26.16 16.03
CA GLY A 33 4.08 26.93 14.97
C GLY A 33 5.59 26.70 14.89
N VAL A 34 6.12 25.60 15.43
CA VAL A 34 7.59 25.33 15.48
C VAL A 34 7.89 23.95 14.92
N TYR A 35 8.89 23.90 14.02
CA TYR A 35 9.52 22.66 13.61
C TYR A 35 10.99 22.66 14.06
N ASP A 36 11.31 21.82 15.01
CA ASP A 36 12.68 21.61 15.51
C ASP A 36 12.78 20.20 16.16
N ASP A 37 13.49 19.28 15.50
CA ASP A 37 13.66 17.92 16.00
C ASP A 37 14.49 17.86 17.29
N ALA A 38 15.43 18.79 17.49
CA ALA A 38 16.28 18.78 18.68
C ALA A 38 15.48 18.96 19.98
N VAL A 39 14.36 19.68 19.91
CA VAL A 39 13.43 19.91 21.04
C VAL A 39 12.08 19.22 20.84
N LYS A 40 11.99 18.28 19.89
CA LYS A 40 10.79 17.48 19.60
C LYS A 40 9.53 18.32 19.34
N ARG A 41 9.66 19.27 18.44
CA ARG A 41 8.58 20.12 17.95
C ARG A 41 8.31 19.82 16.47
N TYR A 42 7.15 19.29 16.16
CA TYR A 42 6.79 18.79 14.83
C TYR A 42 5.51 19.45 14.32
N ASP A 43 5.60 20.75 14.05
CA ASP A 43 4.52 21.48 13.41
C ASP A 43 4.96 21.94 12.01
N HIS A 44 4.04 21.96 11.04
CA HIS A 44 4.29 22.30 9.64
C HIS A 44 3.58 23.58 9.17
N HIS A 45 2.90 24.27 10.09
CA HIS A 45 2.05 25.42 9.75
C HIS A 45 2.82 26.74 9.51
N GLN A 46 4.15 26.73 9.60
CA GLN A 46 4.94 27.93 9.31
C GLN A 46 4.86 28.27 7.82
N ARG A 47 4.80 29.57 7.51
CA ARG A 47 4.66 30.08 6.14
C ARG A 47 5.81 29.62 5.22
N GLU A 48 7.03 29.57 5.75
CA GLU A 48 8.25 29.19 5.03
C GLU A 48 8.54 27.69 5.07
N PHE A 49 7.67 26.88 5.68
CA PHE A 49 7.89 25.45 5.79
C PHE A 49 7.77 24.77 4.42
N THR A 50 8.86 24.11 4.00
CA THR A 50 8.97 23.44 2.70
C THR A 50 9.61 22.06 2.80
N THR A 51 9.79 21.53 4.02
CA THR A 51 10.43 20.24 4.24
C THR A 51 9.66 19.11 3.57
N THR A 52 10.37 18.25 2.88
CA THR A 52 9.85 17.06 2.18
C THR A 52 10.58 15.82 2.66
N PHE A 53 10.01 14.65 2.42
CA PHE A 53 10.73 13.40 2.62
C PHE A 53 11.88 13.29 1.59
N PRO A 54 13.03 12.66 1.94
CA PRO A 54 14.16 12.54 1.03
C PRO A 54 13.77 11.94 -0.32
N GLY A 55 14.10 12.65 -1.40
CA GLY A 55 13.79 12.24 -2.77
C GLY A 55 12.31 12.38 -3.19
N ARG A 56 11.45 12.94 -2.36
CA ARG A 56 10.01 13.19 -2.65
C ARG A 56 9.70 14.67 -2.77
N LYS A 57 8.53 15.01 -3.32
CA LYS A 57 8.11 16.39 -3.58
C LYS A 57 6.98 16.87 -2.67
N THR A 58 6.29 15.93 -2.04
CA THR A 58 5.16 16.25 -1.15
C THR A 58 5.67 16.91 0.11
N LYS A 59 5.12 18.09 0.43
CA LYS A 59 5.40 18.81 1.67
C LYS A 59 4.93 17.96 2.85
N LEU A 60 5.77 17.79 3.87
CA LEU A 60 5.41 17.01 5.06
C LEU A 60 4.30 17.70 5.86
N SER A 61 3.43 16.89 6.44
CA SER A 61 2.59 17.24 7.57
C SER A 61 3.32 16.92 8.88
N SER A 62 2.67 17.17 9.99
CA SER A 62 3.20 16.75 11.30
C SER A 62 3.34 15.23 11.41
N ALA A 63 2.47 14.46 10.74
CA ALA A 63 2.61 13.01 10.65
C ALA A 63 3.87 12.60 9.88
N GLY A 64 4.11 13.24 8.74
CA GLY A 64 5.33 13.05 7.94
C GLY A 64 6.60 13.44 8.69
N LEU A 65 6.57 14.54 9.45
CA LEU A 65 7.70 14.96 10.30
C LEU A 65 8.03 13.92 11.38
N VAL A 66 7.02 13.42 12.09
CA VAL A 66 7.20 12.33 13.07
C VAL A 66 7.76 11.09 12.40
N PHE A 67 7.27 10.74 11.22
CA PHE A 67 7.77 9.57 10.48
C PHE A 67 9.20 9.77 9.98
N LEU A 68 9.53 10.95 9.47
CA LEU A 68 10.89 11.30 9.02
C LEU A 68 11.93 11.05 10.12
N HIS A 69 11.65 11.51 11.34
CA HIS A 69 12.61 11.47 12.44
C HIS A 69 12.55 10.21 13.29
N LEU A 70 11.36 9.62 13.45
CA LEU A 70 11.14 8.51 14.38
C LEU A 70 10.63 7.24 13.66
N GLY A 71 10.37 7.30 12.35
CA GLY A 71 9.84 6.20 11.57
C GLY A 71 10.73 4.97 11.59
N LYS A 72 12.04 5.12 11.45
CA LYS A 72 13.00 4.00 11.53
C LYS A 72 12.98 3.33 12.89
N ALA A 73 12.99 4.10 13.99
CA ALA A 73 12.88 3.57 15.34
C ALA A 73 11.55 2.81 15.54
N VAL A 74 10.43 3.34 15.02
CA VAL A 74 9.13 2.66 15.07
C VAL A 74 9.16 1.34 14.30
N ILE A 75 9.70 1.32 13.08
CA ILE A 75 9.84 0.12 12.26
C ILE A 75 10.73 -0.90 12.97
N ALA A 76 11.88 -0.50 13.47
CA ALA A 76 12.80 -1.36 14.23
C ALA A 76 12.11 -2.00 15.43
N GLN A 77 11.37 -1.20 16.21
CA GLN A 77 10.58 -1.70 17.36
C GLN A 77 9.51 -2.71 16.96
N GLN A 78 8.83 -2.50 15.81
CA GLN A 78 7.75 -3.39 15.34
C GLN A 78 8.26 -4.67 14.67
N THR A 79 9.48 -4.64 14.13
CA THR A 79 10.06 -5.75 13.36
C THR A 79 11.13 -6.54 14.11
N GLY A 80 11.71 -5.96 15.16
CA GLY A 80 12.86 -6.51 15.89
C GLY A 80 14.19 -6.39 15.15
N MET A 81 14.25 -5.60 14.06
CA MET A 81 15.48 -5.35 13.30
C MET A 81 16.29 -4.18 13.90
N ALA A 82 17.56 -4.10 13.56
CA ALA A 82 18.39 -2.95 13.93
C ALA A 82 17.93 -1.69 13.17
N GLU A 83 17.81 -0.56 13.85
CA GLU A 83 17.29 0.71 13.30
C GLU A 83 18.14 1.21 12.12
N ASP A 84 19.44 0.97 12.16
CA ASP A 84 20.40 1.38 11.14
C ASP A 84 20.58 0.36 10.01
N SER A 85 19.82 -0.75 10.01
CA SER A 85 19.90 -1.75 8.96
C SER A 85 19.37 -1.23 7.61
N GLU A 86 19.91 -1.77 6.52
CA GLU A 86 19.46 -1.44 5.16
C GLU A 86 17.98 -1.80 4.96
N GLU A 87 17.54 -2.90 5.55
CA GLU A 87 16.16 -3.37 5.50
C GLU A 87 15.19 -2.38 6.16
N VAL A 88 15.53 -1.83 7.33
CA VAL A 88 14.73 -0.78 7.97
C VAL A 88 14.73 0.49 7.11
N GLY A 89 15.85 0.84 6.49
CA GLY A 89 15.91 1.93 5.52
C GLY A 89 14.94 1.74 4.36
N ARG A 90 14.92 0.56 3.73
CA ARG A 90 14.00 0.21 2.63
C ARG A 90 12.54 0.22 3.06
N LEU A 91 12.24 -0.32 4.24
CA LEU A 91 10.88 -0.28 4.78
C LEU A 91 10.43 1.16 5.09
N HIS A 92 11.33 2.01 5.56
CA HIS A 92 11.05 3.41 5.84
C HIS A 92 10.64 4.17 4.57
N GLU A 93 11.34 3.96 3.46
CA GLU A 93 10.98 4.54 2.17
C GLU A 93 9.64 3.97 1.65
N LYS A 94 9.49 2.64 1.66
CA LYS A 94 8.27 1.96 1.18
C LYS A 94 7.02 2.39 1.94
N ILE A 95 7.08 2.43 3.28
CA ILE A 95 5.94 2.82 4.12
C ILE A 95 5.63 4.32 3.95
N TYR A 96 6.66 5.14 3.70
CA TYR A 96 6.42 6.53 3.34
C TYR A 96 5.60 6.62 2.06
N ASP A 97 6.06 6.00 0.99
CA ASP A 97 5.41 6.06 -0.33
C ASP A 97 3.99 5.47 -0.33
N ASP A 98 3.79 4.35 0.33
CA ASP A 98 2.52 3.63 0.26
C ASP A 98 1.49 4.14 1.28
N PHE A 99 1.94 4.77 2.36
CA PHE A 99 1.04 5.10 3.45
C PHE A 99 1.16 6.56 3.91
N ILE A 100 2.35 7.04 4.27
CA ILE A 100 2.52 8.33 4.94
C ILE A 100 2.33 9.50 3.98
N GLU A 101 2.84 9.42 2.75
CA GLU A 101 2.74 10.51 1.77
C GLU A 101 1.30 10.93 1.50
N ALA A 102 0.36 9.98 1.52
CA ALA A 102 -1.06 10.27 1.35
C ALA A 102 -1.65 11.12 2.50
N PHE A 103 -1.15 10.94 3.73
CA PHE A 103 -1.51 11.81 4.86
C PHE A 103 -0.92 13.21 4.69
N ASP A 104 0.35 13.29 4.32
CA ASP A 104 1.00 14.58 4.05
C ASP A 104 0.28 15.36 2.95
N ALA A 105 -0.07 14.69 1.85
CA ALA A 105 -0.80 15.28 0.75
C ALA A 105 -2.20 15.75 1.17
N ASN A 106 -2.95 14.92 1.91
CA ASN A 106 -4.30 15.25 2.38
C ASN A 106 -4.29 16.45 3.32
N ASP A 107 -3.33 16.52 4.24
CA ASP A 107 -3.22 17.56 5.25
C ASP A 107 -2.78 18.91 4.63
N ASN A 108 -1.95 18.87 3.60
CA ASN A 108 -1.52 20.04 2.84
C ASN A 108 -2.48 20.42 1.69
N GLY A 109 -3.62 19.74 1.53
CA GLY A 109 -4.60 20.03 0.48
C GLY A 109 -4.10 19.70 -0.93
N ILE A 110 -3.15 18.75 -1.06
CA ILE A 110 -2.57 18.32 -2.34
C ILE A 110 -3.44 17.21 -2.93
N SER A 111 -3.91 17.41 -4.15
CA SER A 111 -4.67 16.38 -4.89
C SER A 111 -3.75 15.39 -5.57
N SER A 112 -4.17 14.10 -5.62
CA SER A 112 -3.42 13.03 -6.32
C SER A 112 -3.23 13.28 -7.81
N TYR A 113 -4.06 14.14 -8.40
CA TYR A 113 -4.01 14.50 -9.82
C TYR A 113 -4.13 16.02 -9.99
N ASP A 114 -3.50 16.54 -11.03
CA ASP A 114 -3.73 17.91 -11.49
C ASP A 114 -5.15 18.02 -12.06
N THR A 115 -6.07 18.48 -11.23
CA THR A 115 -7.50 18.56 -11.57
C THR A 115 -7.78 19.50 -12.74
N THR A 116 -6.97 20.55 -12.92
CA THR A 116 -7.07 21.50 -14.03
C THR A 116 -6.73 20.79 -15.35
N LYS A 117 -5.61 20.08 -15.39
CA LYS A 117 -5.22 19.30 -16.58
C LYS A 117 -6.23 18.22 -16.92
N LEU A 118 -6.76 17.51 -15.91
CA LEU A 118 -7.80 16.50 -16.16
C LEU A 118 -9.05 17.11 -16.81
N GLN A 119 -9.48 18.29 -16.34
CA GLN A 119 -10.62 19.00 -16.94
C GLN A 119 -10.33 19.45 -18.37
N GLU A 120 -9.15 20.03 -18.64
CA GLU A 120 -8.71 20.41 -19.98
C GLU A 120 -8.67 19.24 -20.96
N MET A 121 -8.28 18.06 -20.48
CA MET A 121 -8.26 16.81 -21.26
C MET A 121 -9.63 16.13 -21.38
N GLY A 122 -10.68 16.66 -20.75
CA GLY A 122 -12.02 16.06 -20.74
C GLY A 122 -12.11 14.75 -19.96
N ILE A 123 -11.15 14.47 -19.07
CA ILE A 123 -11.11 13.26 -18.24
C ILE A 123 -11.99 13.50 -17.01
N THR A 124 -13.00 12.65 -16.83
CA THR A 124 -13.93 12.70 -15.70
C THR A 124 -13.88 11.42 -14.87
N LYS A 125 -14.17 11.55 -13.57
CA LYS A 125 -14.30 10.38 -12.70
C LYS A 125 -15.45 9.49 -13.19
N LYS A 126 -15.20 8.18 -13.26
CA LYS A 126 -16.22 7.18 -13.64
C LYS A 126 -17.19 6.88 -12.50
N PHE A 127 -16.78 7.07 -11.25
CA PHE A 127 -17.60 6.84 -10.05
C PHE A 127 -17.11 7.71 -8.90
N ASN A 128 -17.92 7.81 -7.84
CA ASN A 128 -17.57 8.54 -6.63
C ASN A 128 -16.84 7.63 -5.63
N ASP A 129 -15.58 7.92 -5.37
CA ASP A 129 -14.68 7.20 -4.46
C ASP A 129 -14.42 7.92 -3.13
N ARG A 130 -15.14 9.01 -2.85
CA ARG A 130 -14.90 9.87 -1.66
C ARG A 130 -14.92 9.11 -0.34
N GLY A 131 -15.71 8.05 -0.22
CA GLY A 131 -15.83 7.25 1.00
C GLY A 131 -14.73 6.19 1.20
N PHE A 132 -13.79 6.06 0.25
CA PHE A 132 -12.84 4.95 0.20
C PHE A 132 -11.46 5.25 0.79
N SER A 133 -11.22 6.46 1.30
CA SER A 133 -9.94 6.83 1.91
C SER A 133 -9.99 6.74 3.44
N ILE A 134 -8.83 6.52 4.07
CA ILE A 134 -8.65 6.57 5.52
C ILE A 134 -9.12 7.95 6.06
N ALA A 135 -8.77 9.03 5.38
CA ALA A 135 -9.20 10.38 5.74
C ALA A 135 -10.73 10.51 5.79
N SER A 136 -11.44 9.89 4.85
CA SER A 136 -12.92 9.88 4.86
C SER A 136 -13.51 9.07 6.03
N VAL A 137 -12.84 7.99 6.42
CA VAL A 137 -13.25 7.21 7.60
C VAL A 137 -13.01 8.00 8.88
N VAL A 138 -11.81 8.59 9.02
CA VAL A 138 -11.44 9.43 10.16
C VAL A 138 -12.39 10.61 10.31
N ASN A 139 -12.75 11.27 9.20
CA ASN A 139 -13.70 12.38 9.23
C ASN A 139 -15.08 11.98 9.79
N ARG A 140 -15.50 10.74 9.60
CA ARG A 140 -16.76 10.24 10.19
C ARG A 140 -16.71 10.16 11.71
N PHE A 141 -15.57 9.88 12.32
CA PHE A 141 -15.44 9.91 13.79
C PHE A 141 -15.73 11.30 14.37
N ASN A 142 -15.50 12.37 13.63
CA ASN A 142 -15.79 13.73 14.08
C ASN A 142 -17.30 13.99 14.26
N TYR A 143 -18.15 13.21 13.59
CA TYR A 143 -19.60 13.40 13.57
C TYR A 143 -20.39 12.27 14.27
N HIS A 144 -19.72 11.20 14.70
CA HIS A 144 -20.31 10.10 15.44
C HIS A 144 -20.13 10.32 16.96
N GLY A 145 -21.10 10.89 17.57
CA GLY A 145 -21.11 11.15 19.01
C GLY A 145 -22.46 11.71 19.50
N ASP A 146 -23.28 12.12 18.55
CA ASP A 146 -24.67 12.44 18.81
C ASP A 146 -25.54 11.36 18.18
N ASP A 147 -26.22 10.55 18.99
CA ASP A 147 -27.16 9.51 18.56
C ASP A 147 -28.44 10.09 17.93
N GLY A 148 -28.33 11.26 17.30
CA GLY A 148 -29.41 11.91 16.56
C GLY A 148 -30.58 12.40 17.43
N PHE A 149 -30.48 12.32 18.75
CA PHE A 149 -31.38 12.96 19.66
C PHE A 149 -30.79 14.30 20.09
N GLU A 150 -31.35 15.38 19.59
CA GLU A 150 -31.11 16.72 20.06
C GLU A 150 -31.51 16.77 21.57
N GLY A 151 -30.55 16.43 22.41
CA GLY A 151 -30.63 16.80 23.82
C GLY A 151 -30.46 18.31 23.87
N THR A 152 -31.52 18.98 24.29
CA THR A 152 -31.58 20.45 24.46
C THR A 152 -30.73 20.95 25.62
N GLU A 153 -29.88 20.13 26.21
CA GLU A 153 -29.02 20.51 27.33
C GLU A 153 -27.69 21.08 26.79
N GLU A 154 -27.38 22.31 27.18
CA GLU A 154 -26.08 22.91 26.95
C GLU A 154 -24.98 22.07 27.62
N LYS A 155 -24.13 21.42 26.83
CA LYS A 155 -22.98 20.66 27.35
C LYS A 155 -21.98 21.63 28.00
N SER A 156 -21.40 21.23 29.12
CA SER A 156 -20.29 22.00 29.71
C SER A 156 -19.06 21.93 28.80
N ALA A 157 -18.15 22.92 28.91
CA ALA A 157 -16.90 22.93 28.15
C ALA A 157 -16.05 21.66 28.40
N GLU A 158 -16.08 21.13 29.64
CA GLU A 158 -15.38 19.90 30.01
C GLU A 158 -15.99 18.67 29.33
N GLN A 159 -17.31 18.58 29.23
CA GLN A 159 -18.00 17.50 28.54
C GLN A 159 -17.69 17.52 27.04
N SER A 160 -17.75 18.70 26.43
CA SER A 160 -17.42 18.87 25.01
C SER A 160 -15.98 18.50 24.71
N GLN A 161 -15.02 18.90 25.56
CA GLN A 161 -13.60 18.54 25.41
C GLN A 161 -13.40 17.03 25.55
N LYS A 162 -14.04 16.41 26.54
CA LYS A 162 -13.95 14.96 26.73
C LYS A 162 -14.46 14.18 25.50
N GLU A 163 -15.59 14.57 24.94
CA GLU A 163 -16.15 13.95 23.74
C GLU A 163 -15.20 14.10 22.52
N GLU A 164 -14.57 15.27 22.35
CA GLU A 164 -13.56 15.46 21.32
C GLU A 164 -12.34 14.57 21.54
N ASP A 165 -11.88 14.43 22.77
CA ASP A 165 -10.76 13.56 23.11
C ASP A 165 -11.10 12.09 22.86
N ASP A 166 -12.31 11.65 23.19
CA ASP A 166 -12.78 10.28 22.94
C ASP A 166 -12.84 10.00 21.41
N ARG A 167 -13.37 10.94 20.61
CA ARG A 167 -13.38 10.84 19.14
C ARG A 167 -11.96 10.80 18.55
N PHE A 168 -11.07 11.64 19.06
CA PHE A 168 -9.67 11.63 18.66
C PHE A 168 -9.01 10.28 18.97
N LEU A 169 -9.26 9.69 20.14
CA LEU A 169 -8.70 8.38 20.49
C LEU A 169 -9.21 7.27 19.57
N LEU A 170 -10.48 7.29 19.16
CA LEU A 170 -11.04 6.35 18.19
C LEU A 170 -10.35 6.49 16.82
N ALA A 171 -10.21 7.70 16.31
CA ALA A 171 -9.54 7.99 15.05
C ALA A 171 -8.06 7.57 15.10
N SER A 172 -7.38 7.86 16.22
CA SER A 172 -6.00 7.47 16.46
C SER A 172 -5.80 5.96 16.51
N ALA A 173 -6.70 5.24 17.18
CA ALA A 173 -6.65 3.77 17.24
C ALA A 173 -6.89 3.15 15.86
N PHE A 174 -7.86 3.63 15.11
CA PHE A 174 -8.15 3.17 13.76
C PHE A 174 -6.94 3.38 12.84
N THR A 175 -6.45 4.63 12.74
CA THR A 175 -5.30 4.96 11.88
C THR A 175 -4.03 4.22 12.30
N GLY A 176 -3.81 4.10 13.61
CA GLY A 176 -2.70 3.33 14.17
C GLY A 176 -2.75 1.84 13.80
N SER A 177 -3.94 1.25 13.77
CA SER A 177 -4.12 -0.15 13.34
C SER A 177 -3.78 -0.34 11.86
N GLN A 178 -4.17 0.61 10.99
CA GLN A 178 -3.82 0.59 9.57
C GLN A 178 -2.31 0.73 9.36
N PHE A 179 -1.68 1.69 10.03
CA PHE A 179 -0.23 1.86 9.99
C PHE A 179 0.53 0.60 10.45
N THR A 180 0.09 -0.02 11.55
CA THR A 180 0.73 -1.24 12.07
C THR A 180 0.54 -2.42 11.10
N ALA A 181 -0.61 -2.50 10.43
CA ALA A 181 -0.84 -3.49 9.39
C ALA A 181 0.10 -3.27 8.20
N GLU A 182 0.27 -2.02 7.74
CA GLU A 182 1.20 -1.66 6.67
C GLU A 182 2.64 -2.05 7.00
N VAL A 183 3.13 -1.69 8.19
CA VAL A 183 4.48 -2.09 8.65
C VAL A 183 4.64 -3.62 8.63
N ARG A 184 3.66 -4.35 9.16
CA ARG A 184 3.69 -5.81 9.24
C ARG A 184 3.69 -6.45 7.84
N ASP A 185 2.84 -5.97 6.95
CA ASP A 185 2.69 -6.55 5.61
C ASP A 185 3.92 -6.23 4.75
N SER A 186 4.46 -5.01 4.85
CA SER A 186 5.72 -4.65 4.21
C SER A 186 6.89 -5.49 4.73
N PHE A 187 6.98 -5.72 6.04
CA PHE A 187 8.04 -6.54 6.63
C PHE A 187 7.92 -8.02 6.29
N ARG A 188 6.72 -8.60 6.42
CA ARG A 188 6.53 -10.06 6.29
C ARG A 188 6.37 -10.53 4.85
N SER A 189 5.81 -9.68 4.00
CA SER A 189 5.47 -10.05 2.63
C SER A 189 6.35 -9.33 1.61
N TRP A 190 6.38 -8.01 1.62
CA TRP A 190 7.06 -7.23 0.59
C TRP A 190 8.58 -7.32 0.67
N LEU A 191 9.18 -7.10 1.82
CA LEU A 191 10.64 -7.08 1.98
C LEU A 191 11.32 -8.39 1.53
N PRO A 192 10.85 -9.59 1.94
CA PRO A 192 11.44 -10.83 1.48
C PRO A 192 11.07 -11.22 0.05
N ALA A 193 10.04 -10.63 -0.55
CA ALA A 193 9.59 -10.97 -1.90
C ALA A 193 10.63 -10.63 -2.98
N ARG A 194 11.38 -9.53 -2.83
CA ARG A 194 12.36 -9.11 -3.83
C ARG A 194 13.35 -10.22 -4.19
N ARG A 195 13.96 -10.84 -3.19
CA ARG A 195 14.93 -11.93 -3.42
C ARG A 195 14.30 -13.10 -4.15
N ILE A 196 13.10 -13.50 -3.73
CA ILE A 196 12.37 -14.62 -4.32
C ILE A 196 12.02 -14.30 -5.79
N VAL A 197 11.51 -13.11 -6.06
CA VAL A 197 11.17 -12.68 -7.43
C VAL A 197 12.41 -12.60 -8.30
N ALA A 198 13.54 -12.10 -7.80
CA ALA A 198 14.81 -12.04 -8.54
C ALA A 198 15.32 -13.44 -8.89
N GLU A 199 15.33 -14.37 -7.93
CA GLU A 199 15.72 -15.78 -8.15
C GLU A 199 14.83 -16.45 -9.23
N CYS A 200 13.53 -16.19 -9.20
CA CYS A 200 12.58 -16.69 -10.21
C CYS A 200 12.80 -16.03 -11.58
N PHE A 201 13.08 -14.74 -11.58
CA PHE A 201 13.33 -13.98 -12.81
C PHE A 201 14.56 -14.49 -13.57
N GLU A 202 15.65 -14.82 -12.90
CA GLU A 202 16.82 -15.42 -13.50
C GLU A 202 16.49 -16.76 -14.20
N GLN A 203 15.52 -17.49 -13.67
CA GLN A 203 15.14 -18.79 -14.20
C GLN A 203 14.08 -18.75 -15.31
N ARG A 204 13.50 -17.57 -15.63
CA ARG A 204 12.35 -17.45 -16.54
C ARG A 204 12.56 -18.02 -17.94
N LYS A 205 13.81 -17.99 -18.44
CA LYS A 205 14.17 -18.56 -19.77
C LYS A 205 14.09 -20.07 -19.83
N LYS A 206 13.96 -20.79 -18.71
CA LYS A 206 13.68 -22.23 -18.66
C LYS A 206 12.25 -22.56 -19.10
N TYR A 207 11.33 -21.61 -18.92
CA TYR A 207 9.90 -21.80 -19.18
C TYR A 207 9.48 -21.28 -20.55
N ASP A 208 10.13 -20.22 -21.00
CA ASP A 208 9.98 -19.63 -22.31
C ASP A 208 11.34 -19.05 -22.78
N PRO A 209 11.86 -19.37 -23.97
CA PRO A 209 13.18 -18.91 -24.41
C PRO A 209 13.34 -17.39 -24.46
N LYS A 210 12.23 -16.66 -24.66
CA LYS A 210 12.20 -15.20 -24.63
C LYS A 210 12.04 -14.61 -23.21
N GLY A 211 11.85 -15.46 -22.18
CA GLY A 211 11.73 -15.01 -20.79
C GLY A 211 10.39 -14.39 -20.42
N ARG A 212 9.33 -14.64 -21.20
CA ARG A 212 8.00 -14.01 -21.03
C ARG A 212 7.13 -14.63 -19.93
N ILE A 213 7.58 -15.72 -19.30
CA ILE A 213 6.86 -16.48 -18.28
C ILE A 213 7.68 -16.52 -17.01
N LEU A 214 7.10 -16.05 -15.89
CA LEU A 214 7.68 -16.07 -14.55
C LEU A 214 6.93 -17.10 -13.70
N VAL A 215 7.64 -18.05 -13.10
CA VAL A 215 7.04 -19.05 -12.18
C VAL A 215 7.46 -18.72 -10.76
N LEU A 216 6.47 -18.50 -9.91
CA LEU A 216 6.63 -18.09 -8.53
C LEU A 216 6.27 -19.24 -7.57
N PRO A 217 6.97 -19.41 -6.45
CA PRO A 217 6.62 -20.39 -5.43
C PRO A 217 5.39 -19.97 -4.62
N TYR A 218 4.79 -20.94 -3.92
CA TYR A 218 3.82 -20.63 -2.87
C TYR A 218 4.50 -19.93 -1.70
N ARG A 219 3.79 -18.97 -1.12
CA ARG A 219 4.17 -18.34 0.12
C ARG A 219 2.95 -18.01 0.97
N LYS A 220 2.94 -18.51 2.22
CA LYS A 220 1.81 -18.36 3.15
C LYS A 220 1.49 -16.87 3.46
N GLU A 221 2.53 -16.05 3.58
CA GLU A 221 2.42 -14.61 3.87
C GLU A 221 2.07 -13.78 2.63
N GLY A 222 1.87 -14.44 1.49
CA GLY A 222 1.73 -13.79 0.20
C GLY A 222 3.08 -13.47 -0.44
N LEU A 223 3.06 -13.20 -1.74
CA LEU A 223 4.22 -12.82 -2.53
C LEU A 223 3.86 -11.62 -3.41
N PRO A 224 4.00 -10.40 -2.92
CA PRO A 224 3.79 -9.18 -3.71
C PRO A 224 4.91 -9.03 -4.72
N TRP A 225 4.71 -9.56 -5.91
CA TRP A 225 5.72 -9.67 -6.95
C TRP A 225 5.75 -8.48 -7.93
N HIS A 226 4.66 -7.73 -8.03
CA HIS A 226 4.50 -6.69 -9.05
C HIS A 226 5.61 -5.62 -9.00
N ASP A 227 5.73 -4.89 -7.89
CA ASP A 227 6.72 -3.83 -7.71
C ASP A 227 8.13 -4.34 -7.97
N HIS A 228 8.43 -5.52 -7.40
CA HIS A 228 9.75 -6.12 -7.56
C HIS A 228 10.03 -6.54 -9.00
N LEU A 229 9.03 -7.08 -9.72
CA LEU A 229 9.19 -7.47 -11.11
C LEU A 229 9.52 -6.26 -12.00
N TYR A 230 8.78 -5.16 -11.86
CA TYR A 230 9.03 -3.95 -12.66
C TYR A 230 10.44 -3.39 -12.42
N ASN A 231 10.83 -3.29 -11.15
CA ASN A 231 12.17 -2.80 -10.79
C ASN A 231 13.29 -3.73 -11.33
N ILE A 232 13.11 -5.06 -11.22
CA ILE A 232 14.07 -6.05 -11.71
C ILE A 232 14.18 -6.02 -13.25
N GLU A 233 13.06 -5.90 -13.96
CA GLU A 233 13.06 -5.75 -15.41
C GLU A 233 13.75 -4.46 -15.85
N GLU A 234 13.54 -3.36 -15.16
CA GLU A 234 14.19 -2.08 -15.44
C GLU A 234 15.70 -2.16 -15.21
N GLU A 235 16.12 -2.69 -14.07
CA GLU A 235 17.53 -2.94 -13.75
C GLU A 235 18.22 -3.86 -14.77
N ALA A 236 17.49 -4.85 -15.30
CA ALA A 236 17.98 -5.77 -16.32
C ALA A 236 17.89 -5.22 -17.75
N GLY A 237 17.34 -4.01 -17.95
CA GLY A 237 17.17 -3.39 -19.27
C GLY A 237 16.17 -4.11 -20.18
N CYS A 238 15.18 -4.81 -19.62
CA CYS A 238 14.16 -5.57 -20.35
C CYS A 238 12.74 -5.30 -19.85
N ALA A 239 12.44 -4.03 -19.56
CA ALA A 239 11.14 -3.59 -19.07
C ALA A 239 10.01 -4.09 -20.00
N GLY A 240 9.00 -4.75 -19.40
CA GLY A 240 7.83 -5.26 -20.12
C GLY A 240 8.01 -6.65 -20.76
N GLU A 241 9.12 -7.34 -20.55
CA GLU A 241 9.40 -8.65 -21.16
C GLU A 241 8.49 -9.76 -20.60
N VAL A 242 8.27 -9.78 -19.27
CA VAL A 242 7.42 -10.80 -18.62
C VAL A 242 5.95 -10.50 -18.89
N LEU A 243 5.25 -11.45 -19.53
CA LEU A 243 3.85 -11.31 -19.88
C LEU A 243 2.92 -12.03 -18.90
N TYR A 244 3.36 -13.17 -18.34
CA TYR A 244 2.57 -13.97 -17.42
C TYR A 244 3.37 -14.38 -16.19
N THR A 245 2.67 -14.43 -15.05
CA THR A 245 3.15 -15.07 -13.83
C THR A 245 2.32 -16.30 -13.53
N LEU A 246 2.99 -17.38 -13.12
CA LEU A 246 2.37 -18.63 -12.68
C LEU A 246 2.65 -18.81 -11.19
N PHE A 247 1.64 -19.20 -10.42
CA PHE A 247 1.79 -19.48 -8.99
C PHE A 247 0.76 -20.50 -8.50
N PRO A 248 1.09 -21.32 -7.48
CA PRO A 248 0.17 -22.26 -6.86
C PRO A 248 -0.78 -21.56 -5.89
N GLU A 249 -2.01 -22.09 -5.74
CA GLU A 249 -3.01 -21.56 -4.79
C GLU A 249 -2.70 -21.92 -3.34
N LYS A 250 -2.07 -23.09 -3.12
CA LYS A 250 -1.72 -23.61 -1.80
C LYS A 250 -0.38 -24.32 -1.86
N ASP A 251 0.16 -24.63 -0.71
CA ASP A 251 1.33 -25.50 -0.62
C ASP A 251 0.97 -26.95 -0.98
N GLY A 252 1.95 -27.67 -1.57
CA GLY A 252 1.82 -29.06 -1.91
C GLY A 252 1.61 -29.37 -3.38
N ALA A 253 1.87 -30.63 -3.75
CA ALA A 253 1.87 -31.11 -5.14
C ALA A 253 0.46 -31.15 -5.78
N ASP A 254 -0.59 -31.17 -4.99
CA ASP A 254 -1.99 -31.17 -5.41
C ASP A 254 -2.58 -29.76 -5.56
N SER A 255 -1.73 -28.74 -5.54
CA SER A 255 -2.17 -27.36 -5.74
C SER A 255 -2.69 -27.13 -7.15
N LYS A 256 -3.80 -26.41 -7.27
CA LYS A 256 -4.16 -25.75 -8.52
C LYS A 256 -3.21 -24.58 -8.77
N TRP A 257 -3.00 -24.27 -10.03
CA TRP A 257 -2.09 -23.23 -10.47
C TRP A 257 -2.83 -22.09 -11.17
N ARG A 258 -2.39 -20.89 -10.91
CA ARG A 258 -2.91 -19.68 -11.54
C ARG A 258 -1.95 -19.17 -12.59
N ILE A 259 -2.52 -18.61 -13.65
CA ILE A 259 -1.83 -17.84 -14.68
C ILE A 259 -2.36 -16.43 -14.58
N ARG A 260 -1.51 -15.45 -14.31
CA ARG A 260 -1.91 -14.05 -14.24
C ARG A 260 -1.13 -13.25 -15.27
N SER A 261 -1.85 -12.49 -16.09
CA SER A 261 -1.26 -11.52 -17.01
C SER A 261 -0.66 -10.36 -16.22
N VAL A 262 0.54 -9.93 -16.58
CA VAL A 262 1.21 -8.78 -16.00
C VAL A 262 0.57 -7.49 -16.51
N SER A 263 0.28 -6.55 -15.63
CA SER A 263 -0.18 -5.21 -16.01
C SER A 263 0.94 -4.38 -16.63
N ARG A 264 0.61 -3.33 -17.38
CA ARG A 264 1.59 -2.42 -17.98
C ARG A 264 2.30 -1.56 -16.93
N SER A 265 1.59 -1.22 -15.85
CA SER A 265 2.11 -0.45 -14.73
C SER A 265 1.51 -0.94 -13.41
N ASN A 266 2.12 -0.57 -12.28
CA ASN A 266 1.62 -0.87 -10.95
C ASN A 266 0.25 -0.26 -10.66
N GLU A 267 -0.02 0.91 -11.19
CA GLU A 267 -1.23 1.70 -10.90
C GLU A 267 -2.39 1.38 -11.84
N GLY A 268 -2.17 0.58 -12.89
CA GLY A 268 -3.12 0.36 -13.97
C GLY A 268 -3.66 -1.05 -14.06
N PHE A 269 -4.88 -1.17 -14.60
CA PHE A 269 -5.50 -2.46 -14.96
C PHE A 269 -5.22 -2.89 -16.41
N GLU A 270 -4.49 -2.07 -17.17
CA GLU A 270 -4.13 -2.40 -18.54
C GLU A 270 -3.08 -3.51 -18.57
N LEU A 271 -3.36 -4.57 -19.28
CA LEU A 271 -2.53 -5.76 -19.32
C LEU A 271 -1.48 -5.65 -20.44
N ARG A 272 -0.27 -6.17 -20.21
CA ARG A 272 0.75 -6.30 -21.25
C ARG A 272 0.30 -7.23 -22.36
N HIS A 273 -0.27 -8.39 -21.96
CA HIS A 273 -0.78 -9.41 -22.87
C HIS A 273 -1.93 -10.17 -22.17
N PRO A 274 -3.19 -9.82 -22.41
CA PRO A 274 -4.32 -10.56 -21.85
C PRO A 274 -4.31 -12.01 -22.33
N LEU A 275 -4.87 -12.94 -21.54
CA LEU A 275 -5.10 -14.31 -21.98
C LEU A 275 -5.96 -14.34 -23.25
N PRO A 276 -5.76 -15.33 -24.13
CA PRO A 276 -6.39 -15.38 -25.46
C PRO A 276 -7.90 -15.16 -25.45
N GLU A 277 -8.42 -14.37 -26.36
CA GLU A 277 -9.84 -13.98 -26.39
C GLU A 277 -10.77 -15.18 -26.41
N LYS A 278 -10.43 -16.21 -27.16
CA LYS A 278 -11.22 -17.45 -27.24
C LYS A 278 -11.34 -18.24 -25.93
N TRP A 279 -10.45 -17.95 -24.95
CA TRP A 279 -10.48 -18.62 -23.65
C TRP A 279 -11.26 -17.82 -22.59
N ARG A 280 -11.51 -16.53 -22.84
CA ARG A 280 -12.11 -15.62 -21.86
C ARG A 280 -13.55 -15.99 -21.56
N GLY A 281 -13.88 -16.08 -20.27
CA GLY A 281 -15.20 -16.47 -19.80
C GLY A 281 -15.48 -17.98 -19.86
N VAL A 282 -14.58 -18.78 -20.42
CA VAL A 282 -14.72 -20.23 -20.59
C VAL A 282 -14.14 -20.99 -19.39
N ARG A 283 -14.67 -22.18 -19.12
CA ARG A 283 -14.32 -22.99 -17.94
C ARG A 283 -14.23 -24.49 -18.27
N ASP A 284 -13.53 -25.21 -17.40
CA ASP A 284 -13.50 -26.66 -17.31
C ASP A 284 -13.28 -27.37 -18.67
N GLU A 285 -14.09 -28.38 -19.03
CA GLU A 285 -13.95 -29.19 -20.26
C GLU A 285 -14.08 -28.36 -21.54
N GLU A 286 -14.94 -27.34 -21.54
CA GLU A 286 -15.06 -26.44 -22.69
C GLU A 286 -13.74 -25.68 -22.91
N LEU A 287 -13.11 -25.23 -21.82
CA LEU A 287 -11.80 -24.56 -21.88
C LEU A 287 -10.71 -25.52 -22.32
N ASP A 288 -10.75 -26.78 -21.87
CA ASP A 288 -9.84 -27.83 -22.36
C ASP A 288 -9.93 -27.95 -23.89
N GLY A 289 -11.14 -27.95 -24.42
CA GLY A 289 -11.39 -28.04 -25.86
C GLY A 289 -10.83 -26.85 -26.65
N VAL A 290 -11.11 -25.62 -26.22
CA VAL A 290 -10.69 -24.41 -26.94
C VAL A 290 -9.20 -24.08 -26.76
N SER A 291 -8.61 -24.44 -25.63
CA SER A 291 -7.18 -24.25 -25.34
C SER A 291 -6.31 -25.37 -25.86
N GLY A 292 -6.87 -26.58 -26.01
CA GLY A 292 -6.15 -27.81 -26.27
C GLY A 292 -5.18 -28.18 -25.13
N VAL A 293 -5.52 -27.78 -23.89
CA VAL A 293 -4.77 -28.10 -22.67
C VAL A 293 -5.71 -28.77 -21.67
N PRO A 294 -5.46 -29.98 -21.22
CA PRO A 294 -6.33 -30.67 -20.27
C PRO A 294 -6.24 -30.06 -18.86
N GLY A 295 -7.33 -30.19 -18.11
CA GLY A 295 -7.38 -29.82 -16.70
C GLY A 295 -7.52 -28.34 -16.43
N CYS A 296 -7.93 -27.56 -17.40
CA CYS A 296 -8.27 -26.16 -17.21
C CYS A 296 -9.36 -25.98 -16.14
N VAL A 297 -9.32 -24.86 -15.43
CA VAL A 297 -10.32 -24.49 -14.43
C VAL A 297 -11.18 -23.33 -14.93
N PHE A 298 -10.57 -22.25 -15.35
CA PHE A 298 -11.24 -21.07 -15.91
C PHE A 298 -10.26 -20.10 -16.55
N VAL A 299 -10.80 -19.21 -17.38
CA VAL A 299 -10.18 -17.92 -17.72
C VAL A 299 -11.22 -16.82 -17.48
N HIS A 300 -10.82 -15.79 -16.73
CA HIS A 300 -11.70 -14.66 -16.44
C HIS A 300 -12.08 -13.90 -17.71
N ALA A 301 -13.28 -13.32 -17.77
CA ALA A 301 -13.82 -12.63 -18.94
C ALA A 301 -12.93 -11.47 -19.45
N SER A 302 -12.21 -10.78 -18.57
CA SER A 302 -11.24 -9.74 -18.96
C SER A 302 -9.86 -10.28 -19.35
N GLY A 303 -9.60 -11.58 -19.22
CA GLY A 303 -8.34 -12.23 -19.58
C GLY A 303 -7.17 -11.96 -18.63
N PHE A 304 -7.39 -11.36 -17.44
CA PHE A 304 -6.28 -11.03 -16.53
C PHE A 304 -5.77 -12.23 -15.75
N ILE A 305 -6.60 -13.24 -15.54
CA ILE A 305 -6.27 -14.43 -14.77
C ILE A 305 -6.99 -15.66 -15.31
N GLY A 306 -6.31 -16.80 -15.24
CA GLY A 306 -6.86 -18.12 -15.50
C GLY A 306 -6.23 -19.15 -14.57
N GLY A 307 -6.56 -20.43 -14.78
CA GLY A 307 -5.98 -21.49 -13.96
C GLY A 307 -6.14 -22.89 -14.54
N ASN A 308 -5.27 -23.77 -14.07
CA ASN A 308 -5.26 -25.20 -14.36
C ASN A 308 -5.16 -26.01 -13.06
N LYS A 309 -5.60 -27.26 -13.10
CA LYS A 309 -5.52 -28.21 -11.98
C LYS A 309 -4.07 -28.57 -11.63
N THR A 310 -3.14 -28.40 -12.58
CA THR A 310 -1.74 -28.83 -12.44
C THR A 310 -0.76 -27.73 -12.85
N TYR A 311 0.48 -27.83 -12.40
CA TYR A 311 1.58 -26.98 -12.83
C TYR A 311 1.84 -27.10 -14.35
N ASP A 312 1.96 -28.34 -14.86
CA ASP A 312 2.26 -28.59 -16.26
C ASP A 312 1.17 -28.03 -17.19
N GLY A 313 -0.10 -28.20 -16.79
CA GLY A 313 -1.23 -27.62 -17.52
C GLY A 313 -1.20 -26.09 -17.53
N ALA A 314 -0.92 -25.46 -16.39
CA ALA A 314 -0.79 -24.00 -16.32
C ALA A 314 0.38 -23.48 -17.17
N LEU A 315 1.52 -24.17 -17.13
CA LEU A 315 2.68 -23.82 -17.97
C LEU A 315 2.37 -23.97 -19.46
N GLN A 316 1.72 -25.06 -19.88
CA GLN A 316 1.28 -25.25 -21.28
C GLN A 316 0.31 -24.14 -21.73
N MET A 317 -0.67 -23.76 -20.87
CA MET A 317 -1.56 -22.62 -21.17
C MET A 317 -0.76 -21.34 -21.39
N ALA A 318 0.19 -21.02 -20.49
CA ALA A 318 1.00 -19.82 -20.63
C ALA A 318 1.87 -19.84 -21.92
N GLN A 319 2.52 -20.97 -22.21
CA GLN A 319 3.35 -21.16 -23.42
C GLN A 319 2.53 -21.01 -24.70
N LYS A 320 1.29 -21.51 -24.73
CA LYS A 320 0.38 -21.28 -25.87
C LYS A 320 -0.06 -19.82 -25.93
N ALA A 321 -0.40 -19.22 -24.78
CA ALA A 321 -0.90 -17.86 -24.74
C ALA A 321 0.13 -16.82 -25.22
N VAL A 322 1.43 -16.99 -24.92
CA VAL A 322 2.47 -16.06 -25.38
C VAL A 322 2.68 -16.07 -26.91
N GLU A 323 2.21 -17.10 -27.62
CA GLU A 323 2.28 -17.21 -29.06
C GLU A 323 0.95 -16.82 -29.77
N MET A 324 -0.11 -16.56 -28.99
CA MET A 324 -1.42 -16.15 -29.50
C MET A 324 -1.60 -14.66 -29.27
N SER A 325 -1.90 -13.91 -30.29
CA SER A 325 -2.19 -12.46 -30.22
C SER A 325 -3.68 -12.22 -30.01
#